data_c342e762bf6fd721fcc1639c8d1fa0da
#
_entry.id   c342e762bf6fd721fcc1639c8d1fa0da
#
_cell.length_a   1.000
_cell.length_b   1.000
_cell.length_c   1.000
_cell.angle_alpha   90.00
_cell.angle_beta   90.00
_cell.angle_gamma   90.00
#
_symmetry.space_group_name_H-M   'P 1'
#
loop_
_entity.id
_entity.type
_entity.pdbx_description
1 polymer ?
#
loop_
_entity_poly.entity_id
_entity_poly.type
_entity_poly.pdbx_seq_one_letter_code
_entity_poly.pdbx_strand_id
1 'polypeptide(L)'
;MASRSVSKLVGSATVASLFLATVATGQSRLDVASATAAFDQAHSLCQADEARTWGVTLCGPMLIADPATRAFVSNMDGLDMPLERKGAVFEGRLPDSVPIANTAVRWNGRVWTMLMAPVTTDEPARSILLMHEAWHRVQDQIGLTAANADQPQLATEAGRVSLRLELRALAAALDATDPGQRRQAIEDALTFRAWRYVRFPQAQAAEDTMERHEGIAEYTGRHLSRDDQMTAHLVEHLGRGDRVRQYARSFAYFTGPAYGVLLDSASPDWKVAWDRNEGLPQMLARALGLEIASDDGAFAAAGARYQAATIQAEEAAKAVEQAARIAALRAGLVDGPVLVAPVTGASFSFDPNRVTPLDSLGTVDGVIRAAADWGVLNVEKDGLLSTDWSRLTVAYAGATRTEEGLRGDGWALTLNPEWEATPGARDGDWTIRRREPAAP
;
A
#
# COMPACT_ATOMS: atom_id res chain seq x y z
N MET A 1 38.61 15.22 16.22
CA MET A 1 37.20 15.59 16.05
C MET A 1 36.61 14.66 15.01
N ALA A 2 35.98 13.60 15.41
CA ALA A 2 35.42 12.57 14.53
C ALA A 2 33.88 12.72 14.54
N SER A 3 33.34 13.14 13.39
CA SER A 3 31.91 13.23 13.14
C SER A 3 31.36 11.80 12.93
N ARG A 4 30.51 11.34 13.85
CA ARG A 4 29.75 10.10 13.69
C ARG A 4 28.49 10.40 12.86
N SER A 5 28.50 9.92 11.63
CA SER A 5 27.32 9.86 10.77
C SER A 5 26.35 8.80 11.33
N VAL A 6 25.16 9.23 11.75
CA VAL A 6 24.08 8.34 12.14
C VAL A 6 23.30 7.98 10.87
N SER A 7 23.53 6.77 10.35
CA SER A 7 22.73 6.20 9.27
C SER A 7 21.30 5.95 9.81
N LYS A 8 20.34 6.69 9.30
CA LYS A 8 18.91 6.40 9.50
C LYS A 8 18.54 5.16 8.68
N LEU A 9 18.34 4.05 9.36
CA LEU A 9 17.64 2.90 8.80
C LEU A 9 16.17 3.28 8.62
N VAL A 10 15.80 3.64 7.40
CA VAL A 10 14.41 3.75 6.98
C VAL A 10 13.94 2.32 6.71
N GLY A 11 13.15 1.78 7.61
CA GLY A 11 12.49 0.49 7.43
C GLY A 11 11.49 0.59 6.26
N SER A 12 11.77 -0.12 5.18
CA SER A 12 10.85 -0.31 4.06
C SER A 12 9.64 -1.11 4.54
N ALA A 13 8.52 -0.44 4.80
CA ALA A 13 7.24 -1.12 5.00
C ALA A 13 6.68 -1.48 3.63
N THR A 14 6.74 -2.75 3.30
CA THR A 14 6.21 -3.32 2.06
C THR A 14 4.68 -3.26 2.04
N VAL A 15 4.13 -2.83 0.93
CA VAL A 15 2.68 -2.70 0.72
C VAL A 15 2.05 -4.08 0.64
N ALA A 16 1.28 -4.44 1.65
CA ALA A 16 0.40 -5.61 1.58
C ALA A 16 -0.87 -5.23 0.82
N SER A 17 -1.19 -6.00 -0.20
CA SER A 17 -2.46 -5.90 -0.94
C SER A 17 -3.64 -5.90 0.01
N LEU A 18 -4.55 -4.92 -0.12
CA LEU A 18 -5.75 -4.76 0.71
C LEU A 18 -6.71 -5.95 0.50
N PHE A 19 -6.63 -6.93 1.38
CA PHE A 19 -7.78 -7.81 1.68
C PHE A 19 -8.18 -7.59 3.13
N LEU A 20 -9.41 -7.13 3.34
CA LEU A 20 -10.05 -7.00 4.65
C LEU A 20 -10.13 -8.37 5.33
N ALA A 21 -9.26 -8.63 6.29
CA ALA A 21 -9.32 -9.80 7.14
C ALA A 21 -9.98 -9.42 8.48
N THR A 22 -11.18 -9.91 8.70
CA THR A 22 -11.81 -9.98 10.03
C THR A 22 -10.96 -10.83 10.97
N VAL A 23 -10.59 -10.29 12.11
CA VAL A 23 -9.83 -10.99 13.16
C VAL A 23 -10.72 -12.06 13.78
N ALA A 24 -10.51 -13.31 13.40
CA ALA A 24 -11.01 -14.48 14.09
C ALA A 24 -9.87 -15.15 14.86
N THR A 25 -10.12 -15.46 16.11
CA THR A 25 -9.18 -15.99 17.09
C THR A 25 -8.61 -17.36 16.71
N GLY A 26 -7.28 -17.49 16.67
CA GLY A 26 -6.57 -18.69 17.11
C GLY A 26 -6.42 -19.89 16.17
N GLN A 27 -7.04 -19.93 14.99
CA GLN A 27 -6.83 -21.02 14.03
C GLN A 27 -5.86 -20.57 12.92
N SER A 28 -4.84 -21.41 12.63
CA SER A 28 -3.92 -21.15 11.52
C SER A 28 -4.69 -20.98 10.21
N ARG A 29 -4.41 -19.90 9.48
CA ARG A 29 -4.98 -19.63 8.15
C ARG A 29 -4.20 -20.33 7.05
N LEU A 30 -3.13 -21.04 7.42
CA LEU A 30 -2.27 -21.78 6.51
C LEU A 30 -2.81 -23.19 6.31
N ASP A 31 -3.21 -23.50 5.10
CA ASP A 31 -3.60 -24.85 4.66
C ASP A 31 -2.58 -25.38 3.67
N VAL A 32 -1.99 -26.55 3.99
CA VAL A 32 -0.92 -27.18 3.19
C VAL A 32 -1.40 -27.56 1.80
N ALA A 33 -2.63 -28.03 1.66
CA ALA A 33 -3.16 -28.43 0.36
C ALA A 33 -3.38 -27.20 -0.55
N SER A 34 -3.91 -26.11 0.02
CA SER A 34 -4.06 -24.82 -0.67
C SER A 34 -2.71 -24.22 -1.06
N ALA A 35 -1.71 -24.29 -0.16
CA ALA A 35 -0.36 -23.81 -0.44
C ALA A 35 0.31 -24.63 -1.56
N THR A 36 0.19 -25.97 -1.52
CA THR A 36 0.70 -26.84 -2.59
C THR A 36 0.06 -26.52 -3.94
N ALA A 37 -1.26 -26.36 -3.98
CA ALA A 37 -1.96 -26.00 -5.19
C ALA A 37 -1.53 -24.62 -5.75
N ALA A 38 -1.19 -23.66 -4.86
CA ALA A 38 -0.65 -22.35 -5.26
C ALA A 38 0.74 -22.48 -5.89
N PHE A 39 1.62 -23.32 -5.32
CA PHE A 39 2.95 -23.56 -5.87
C PHE A 39 2.90 -24.28 -7.22
N ASP A 40 2.03 -25.29 -7.37
CA ASP A 40 1.85 -26.01 -8.63
C ASP A 40 1.34 -25.06 -9.73
N GLN A 41 0.40 -24.18 -9.40
CA GLN A 41 -0.11 -23.18 -10.31
C GLN A 41 0.97 -22.16 -10.70
N ALA A 42 1.70 -21.60 -9.74
CA ALA A 42 2.80 -20.67 -10.02
C ALA A 42 3.85 -21.32 -10.93
N HIS A 43 4.19 -22.59 -10.65
CA HIS A 43 5.10 -23.36 -11.49
C HIS A 43 4.57 -23.56 -12.91
N SER A 44 3.29 -23.92 -13.07
CA SER A 44 2.66 -24.06 -14.39
C SER A 44 2.69 -22.75 -15.19
N LEU A 45 2.40 -21.61 -14.54
CA LEU A 45 2.40 -20.30 -15.20
C LEU A 45 3.80 -19.89 -15.64
N CYS A 46 4.79 -19.99 -14.75
CA CYS A 46 6.17 -19.60 -15.07
C CYS A 46 6.85 -20.52 -16.07
N GLN A 47 6.52 -21.84 -16.07
CA GLN A 47 7.01 -22.77 -17.08
C GLN A 47 6.45 -22.45 -18.46
N ALA A 48 5.19 -22.07 -18.56
CA ALA A 48 4.59 -21.69 -19.83
C ALA A 48 5.14 -20.37 -20.40
N ASP A 49 5.63 -19.48 -19.57
CA ASP A 49 6.32 -18.27 -20.02
C ASP A 49 7.69 -18.57 -20.64
N GLU A 50 8.38 -19.60 -20.18
CA GLU A 50 9.73 -19.97 -20.66
C GLU A 50 10.73 -18.80 -20.65
N ALA A 51 10.56 -17.89 -19.70
CA ALA A 51 11.34 -16.64 -19.60
C ALA A 51 11.20 -15.68 -20.80
N ARG A 52 10.19 -15.86 -21.66
CA ARG A 52 9.99 -15.03 -22.87
C ARG A 52 9.64 -13.59 -22.55
N THR A 53 8.87 -13.39 -21.46
CA THR A 53 8.38 -12.06 -21.13
C THR A 53 9.52 -11.12 -20.71
N TRP A 54 10.46 -11.58 -19.90
CA TRP A 54 11.49 -10.72 -19.30
C TRP A 54 12.93 -11.19 -19.51
N GLY A 55 13.15 -12.27 -20.22
CA GLY A 55 14.48 -12.88 -20.40
C GLY A 55 15.01 -13.59 -19.15
N VAL A 56 14.24 -13.66 -18.08
CA VAL A 56 14.56 -14.34 -16.82
C VAL A 56 13.38 -15.19 -16.37
N THR A 57 13.66 -16.33 -15.74
CA THR A 57 12.59 -17.21 -15.27
C THR A 57 11.94 -16.69 -13.97
N LEU A 58 10.61 -16.67 -13.97
CA LEU A 58 9.83 -16.39 -12.77
C LEU A 58 9.64 -17.64 -11.89
N CYS A 59 10.02 -18.83 -12.36
CA CYS A 59 10.04 -20.03 -11.53
C CYS A 59 11.13 -19.93 -10.47
N GLY A 60 10.82 -20.25 -9.22
CA GLY A 60 11.81 -20.20 -8.16
C GLY A 60 11.28 -20.50 -6.76
N PRO A 61 12.06 -20.20 -5.74
CA PRO A 61 11.69 -20.45 -4.36
C PRO A 61 10.51 -19.58 -3.95
N MET A 62 9.49 -20.24 -3.38
CA MET A 62 8.26 -19.61 -2.93
C MET A 62 7.87 -20.15 -1.55
N LEU A 63 7.34 -19.28 -0.70
CA LEU A 63 6.79 -19.66 0.60
C LEU A 63 5.48 -18.90 0.87
N ILE A 64 4.58 -19.56 1.59
CA ILE A 64 3.32 -18.99 2.06
C ILE A 64 3.36 -19.03 3.60
N ALA A 65 3.19 -17.87 4.24
CA ALA A 65 3.31 -17.72 5.68
C ALA A 65 2.04 -17.17 6.31
N ASP A 66 1.68 -17.69 7.48
CA ASP A 66 0.60 -17.16 8.32
C ASP A 66 1.14 -16.04 9.23
N PRO A 67 0.66 -14.79 9.07
CA PRO A 67 1.12 -13.67 9.90
C PRO A 67 0.83 -13.84 11.40
N ALA A 68 -0.22 -14.58 11.78
CA ALA A 68 -0.61 -14.73 13.17
C ALA A 68 0.26 -15.77 13.91
N THR A 69 0.55 -16.89 13.26
CA THR A 69 1.29 -18.02 13.87
C THR A 69 2.75 -18.05 13.45
N ARG A 70 3.13 -17.34 12.39
CA ARG A 70 4.43 -17.40 11.71
C ARG A 70 4.78 -18.76 11.13
N ALA A 71 3.83 -19.70 11.11
CA ALA A 71 3.97 -20.94 10.38
C ALA A 71 4.08 -20.66 8.88
N PHE A 72 4.86 -21.44 8.15
CA PHE A 72 4.97 -21.33 6.70
C PHE A 72 5.01 -22.70 6.03
N VAL A 73 4.64 -22.72 4.77
CA VAL A 73 4.87 -23.81 3.82
C VAL A 73 5.74 -23.28 2.68
N SER A 74 6.73 -24.05 2.24
CA SER A 74 7.60 -23.70 1.09
C SER A 74 7.64 -24.81 0.04
N ASN A 75 7.89 -24.41 -1.22
CA ASN A 75 8.07 -25.35 -2.33
C ASN A 75 9.49 -25.92 -2.43
N MET A 76 10.40 -25.51 -1.57
CA MET A 76 11.80 -25.95 -1.54
C MET A 76 12.29 -26.13 -0.12
N ASP A 77 13.25 -27.03 0.06
CA ASP A 77 14.08 -27.17 1.26
C ASP A 77 15.33 -26.27 1.22
N GLY A 78 16.30 -26.56 2.07
CA GLY A 78 17.60 -25.88 2.11
C GLY A 78 17.57 -24.58 2.90
N LEU A 79 16.73 -24.51 3.90
CA LEU A 79 16.78 -23.54 4.99
C LEU A 79 17.62 -24.10 6.14
N ASP A 80 18.50 -23.28 6.76
CA ASP A 80 19.30 -23.68 7.92
C ASP A 80 18.44 -23.75 9.19
N MET A 81 17.37 -24.55 9.11
CA MET A 81 16.43 -24.80 10.19
C MET A 81 15.71 -26.14 10.00
N PRO A 82 15.20 -26.76 11.08
CA PRO A 82 14.38 -27.95 10.96
C PRO A 82 13.11 -27.67 10.16
N LEU A 83 12.87 -28.48 9.13
CA LEU A 83 11.67 -28.47 8.32
C LEU A 83 11.00 -29.84 8.38
N GLU A 84 9.67 -29.85 8.44
CA GLU A 84 8.88 -31.06 8.28
C GLU A 84 8.47 -31.21 6.82
N ARG A 85 8.86 -32.34 6.20
CA ARG A 85 8.44 -32.60 4.81
C ARG A 85 7.02 -33.15 4.77
N LYS A 86 6.17 -32.51 3.98
CA LYS A 86 4.78 -32.90 3.70
C LYS A 86 4.58 -33.11 2.19
N GLY A 87 4.86 -34.33 1.73
CA GLY A 87 4.81 -34.64 0.30
C GLY A 87 5.86 -33.87 -0.50
N ALA A 88 5.42 -32.96 -1.36
CA ALA A 88 6.26 -32.12 -2.22
C ALA A 88 6.69 -30.79 -1.55
N VAL A 89 6.16 -30.46 -0.36
CA VAL A 89 6.38 -29.18 0.31
C VAL A 89 7.03 -29.36 1.68
N PHE A 90 7.47 -28.26 2.28
CA PHE A 90 8.17 -28.22 3.56
C PHE A 90 7.51 -27.23 4.49
N GLU A 91 7.25 -27.65 5.72
CA GLU A 91 6.67 -26.81 6.77
C GLU A 91 7.73 -26.36 7.78
N GLY A 92 7.56 -25.15 8.29
CA GLY A 92 8.40 -24.59 9.33
C GLY A 92 7.76 -23.39 10.02
N ARG A 93 8.55 -22.71 10.85
CA ARG A 93 8.15 -21.47 11.51
C ARG A 93 9.18 -20.38 11.22
N LEU A 94 8.74 -19.23 10.71
CA LEU A 94 9.62 -18.09 10.43
C LEU A 94 10.16 -17.48 11.73
N PRO A 95 11.47 -17.14 11.78
CA PRO A 95 12.04 -16.34 12.86
C PRO A 95 11.36 -14.98 12.96
N ASP A 96 11.31 -14.39 14.17
CA ASP A 96 10.68 -13.09 14.38
C ASP A 96 11.33 -11.96 13.60
N SER A 97 12.60 -12.11 13.25
CA SER A 97 13.35 -11.14 12.42
C SER A 97 12.97 -11.13 10.94
N VAL A 98 12.22 -12.14 10.43
CA VAL A 98 11.79 -12.19 9.04
C VAL A 98 10.42 -11.50 8.91
N PRO A 99 10.27 -10.40 8.16
CA PRO A 99 8.99 -9.76 7.94
C PRO A 99 8.06 -10.69 7.13
N ILE A 100 6.76 -10.64 7.41
CA ILE A 100 5.74 -11.38 6.65
C ILE A 100 4.90 -10.39 5.86
N ALA A 101 4.96 -10.49 4.54
CA ALA A 101 4.20 -9.68 3.60
C ALA A 101 4.12 -10.40 2.25
N ASN A 102 3.22 -9.99 1.36
CA ASN A 102 3.33 -10.33 -0.05
C ASN A 102 4.49 -9.53 -0.61
N THR A 103 5.58 -10.18 -0.94
CA THR A 103 6.81 -9.52 -1.43
C THR A 103 7.93 -10.53 -1.74
N ALA A 104 8.99 -10.03 -2.35
CA ALA A 104 10.26 -10.74 -2.36
C ALA A 104 11.00 -10.53 -1.03
N VAL A 105 11.38 -11.59 -0.36
CA VAL A 105 12.17 -11.55 0.89
C VAL A 105 13.52 -12.23 0.72
N ARG A 106 14.59 -11.52 1.11
CA ARG A 106 15.91 -12.13 1.17
C ARG A 106 16.09 -12.83 2.52
N TRP A 107 16.13 -14.14 2.48
CA TRP A 107 16.26 -14.94 3.66
C TRP A 107 17.12 -16.18 3.40
N ASN A 108 18.00 -16.48 4.33
CA ASN A 108 18.90 -17.65 4.28
C ASN A 108 19.68 -17.77 2.95
N GLY A 109 20.28 -16.66 2.51
CA GLY A 109 21.10 -16.58 1.30
C GLY A 109 20.33 -16.62 -0.03
N ARG A 110 18.99 -16.67 0.00
CA ARG A 110 18.12 -16.71 -1.18
C ARG A 110 17.11 -15.55 -1.20
N VAL A 111 16.59 -15.24 -2.36
CA VAL A 111 15.43 -14.37 -2.51
C VAL A 111 14.20 -15.25 -2.74
N TRP A 112 13.24 -15.16 -1.85
CA TRP A 112 11.99 -15.92 -1.86
C TRP A 112 10.86 -15.06 -2.36
N THR A 113 9.95 -15.64 -3.12
CA THR A 113 8.60 -15.09 -3.28
C THR A 113 7.80 -15.45 -2.04
N MET A 114 7.42 -14.47 -1.24
CA MET A 114 6.62 -14.68 -0.03
C MET A 114 5.19 -14.23 -0.26
N LEU A 115 4.25 -15.05 0.16
CA LEU A 115 2.82 -14.76 0.17
C LEU A 115 2.26 -14.90 1.58
N MET A 116 1.29 -14.07 1.92
CA MET A 116 0.55 -14.20 3.17
C MET A 116 -0.63 -15.16 3.03
N ALA A 117 -0.79 -16.04 4.02
CA ALA A 117 -1.97 -16.89 4.12
C ALA A 117 -3.17 -16.11 4.70
N PRO A 118 -4.44 -16.40 4.26
CA PRO A 118 -4.77 -17.34 3.19
C PRO A 118 -4.53 -16.73 1.80
N VAL A 119 -4.01 -17.51 0.87
CA VAL A 119 -3.95 -17.11 -0.54
C VAL A 119 -5.34 -17.26 -1.13
N THR A 120 -5.80 -16.27 -1.91
CA THR A 120 -7.11 -16.34 -2.59
C THR A 120 -7.20 -17.57 -3.50
N THR A 121 -8.40 -18.13 -3.62
CA THR A 121 -8.71 -19.21 -4.55
C THR A 121 -9.40 -18.72 -5.82
N ASP A 122 -9.75 -17.43 -5.86
CA ASP A 122 -10.52 -16.85 -6.96
C ASP A 122 -9.60 -16.54 -8.15
N GLU A 123 -10.02 -16.99 -9.34
CA GLU A 123 -9.33 -16.65 -10.58
C GLU A 123 -10.00 -15.44 -11.27
N PRO A 124 -9.22 -14.61 -11.99
CA PRO A 124 -7.77 -14.69 -12.21
C PRO A 124 -6.93 -14.08 -11.06
N ALA A 125 -7.54 -13.62 -9.98
CA ALA A 125 -6.87 -12.89 -8.90
C ALA A 125 -5.70 -13.69 -8.28
N ARG A 126 -5.86 -15.00 -8.15
CA ARG A 126 -4.82 -15.89 -7.63
C ARG A 126 -3.62 -15.96 -8.58
N SER A 127 -3.86 -16.21 -9.86
CA SER A 127 -2.79 -16.25 -10.88
C SER A 127 -2.06 -14.92 -10.97
N ILE A 128 -2.78 -13.79 -10.91
CA ILE A 128 -2.20 -12.45 -10.91
C ILE A 128 -1.29 -12.26 -9.70
N LEU A 129 -1.77 -12.57 -8.50
CA LEU A 129 -0.99 -12.43 -7.26
C LEU A 129 0.29 -13.28 -7.31
N LEU A 130 0.20 -14.54 -7.73
CA LEU A 130 1.35 -15.44 -7.79
C LEU A 130 2.45 -14.91 -8.71
N MET A 131 2.10 -14.39 -9.89
CA MET A 131 3.08 -13.90 -10.86
C MET A 131 3.55 -12.47 -10.54
N HIS A 132 2.72 -11.64 -9.92
CA HIS A 132 3.10 -10.35 -9.37
C HIS A 132 4.24 -10.51 -8.34
N GLU A 133 4.05 -11.36 -7.35
CA GLU A 133 5.05 -11.57 -6.30
C GLU A 133 6.29 -12.33 -6.82
N ALA A 134 6.11 -13.23 -7.80
CA ALA A 134 7.24 -13.86 -8.47
C ALA A 134 8.09 -12.86 -9.26
N TRP A 135 7.48 -11.81 -9.82
CA TRP A 135 8.18 -10.70 -10.47
C TRP A 135 9.12 -9.98 -9.50
N HIS A 136 8.66 -9.60 -8.31
CA HIS A 136 9.49 -8.91 -7.33
C HIS A 136 10.76 -9.67 -6.96
N ARG A 137 10.73 -11.01 -7.03
CA ARG A 137 11.90 -11.85 -6.79
C ARG A 137 13.01 -11.68 -7.85
N VAL A 138 12.64 -11.32 -9.08
CA VAL A 138 13.57 -11.25 -10.22
C VAL A 138 13.86 -9.84 -10.73
N GLN A 139 13.12 -8.83 -10.30
CA GLN A 139 13.21 -7.47 -10.83
C GLN A 139 14.63 -6.88 -10.80
N ASP A 140 15.42 -7.17 -9.76
CA ASP A 140 16.83 -6.73 -9.69
C ASP A 140 17.69 -7.33 -10.79
N GLN A 141 17.38 -8.54 -11.28
CA GLN A 141 18.16 -9.22 -12.32
C GLN A 141 18.00 -8.56 -13.68
N ILE A 142 16.95 -7.78 -13.88
CA ILE A 142 16.67 -7.03 -15.10
C ILE A 142 16.89 -5.52 -14.94
N GLY A 143 17.57 -5.12 -13.85
CA GLY A 143 17.95 -3.72 -13.61
C GLY A 143 16.83 -2.84 -13.04
N LEU A 144 15.78 -3.44 -12.46
CA LEU A 144 14.66 -2.72 -11.84
C LEU A 144 14.72 -2.92 -10.32
N THR A 145 15.47 -2.07 -9.64
CA THR A 145 15.55 -2.13 -8.18
C THR A 145 14.23 -1.70 -7.53
N ALA A 146 13.79 -2.45 -6.51
CA ALA A 146 12.63 -2.11 -5.72
C ALA A 146 12.78 -0.72 -5.09
N ALA A 147 11.85 0.18 -5.36
CA ALA A 147 11.86 1.51 -4.81
C ALA A 147 10.42 2.02 -4.61
N ASN A 148 10.22 2.70 -3.49
CA ASN A 148 9.00 3.43 -3.20
C ASN A 148 9.28 4.93 -3.27
N ALA A 149 8.32 5.68 -3.79
CA ALA A 149 8.38 7.14 -3.83
C ALA A 149 7.08 7.72 -3.30
N ASP A 150 7.19 8.78 -2.51
CA ASP A 150 6.04 9.51 -2.02
C ASP A 150 5.33 10.22 -3.18
N GLN A 151 4.01 10.26 -3.12
CA GLN A 151 3.13 10.80 -4.16
C GLN A 151 2.31 11.99 -3.64
N PRO A 152 2.95 13.09 -3.18
CA PRO A 152 2.23 14.21 -2.56
C PRO A 152 1.23 14.89 -3.50
N GLN A 153 1.48 14.88 -4.82
CA GLN A 153 0.55 15.39 -5.81
C GLN A 153 -0.81 14.66 -5.76
N LEU A 154 -0.82 13.35 -5.49
CA LEU A 154 -2.05 12.56 -5.43
C LEU A 154 -2.84 12.79 -4.12
N ALA A 155 -2.28 13.51 -3.16
CA ALA A 155 -3.02 14.01 -2.00
C ALA A 155 -3.79 15.30 -2.31
N THR A 156 -3.47 15.99 -3.42
CA THR A 156 -4.16 17.21 -3.86
C THR A 156 -5.40 16.91 -4.69
N GLU A 157 -6.38 17.82 -4.69
CA GLU A 157 -7.56 17.73 -5.55
C GLU A 157 -7.16 17.65 -7.03
N ALA A 158 -6.31 18.58 -7.50
CA ALA A 158 -5.86 18.65 -8.89
C ALA A 158 -5.14 17.37 -9.36
N GLY A 159 -4.29 16.80 -8.50
CA GLY A 159 -3.61 15.54 -8.78
C GLY A 159 -4.58 14.36 -8.89
N ARG A 160 -5.57 14.28 -7.99
CA ARG A 160 -6.58 13.21 -8.04
C ARG A 160 -7.51 13.37 -9.25
N VAL A 161 -7.96 14.58 -9.56
CA VAL A 161 -8.78 14.85 -10.76
C VAL A 161 -8.05 14.40 -12.01
N SER A 162 -6.78 14.79 -12.18
CA SER A 162 -6.00 14.42 -13.36
C SER A 162 -5.76 12.92 -13.46
N LEU A 163 -5.48 12.23 -12.33
CA LEU A 163 -5.32 10.77 -12.31
C LEU A 163 -6.63 10.04 -12.66
N ARG A 164 -7.76 10.46 -12.10
CA ARG A 164 -9.05 9.85 -12.36
C ARG A 164 -9.44 9.99 -13.85
N LEU A 165 -9.18 11.15 -14.44
CA LEU A 165 -9.38 11.38 -15.88
C LEU A 165 -8.47 10.45 -16.71
N GLU A 166 -7.22 10.31 -16.33
CA GLU A 166 -6.26 9.38 -16.95
C GLU A 166 -6.76 7.93 -16.88
N LEU A 167 -7.23 7.46 -15.73
CA LEU A 167 -7.77 6.09 -15.57
C LEU A 167 -8.98 5.86 -16.48
N ARG A 168 -9.88 6.84 -16.62
CA ARG A 168 -11.03 6.75 -17.54
C ARG A 168 -10.59 6.73 -19.00
N ALA A 169 -9.61 7.53 -19.36
CA ALA A 169 -9.07 7.54 -20.72
C ALA A 169 -8.33 6.25 -21.06
N LEU A 170 -7.54 5.68 -20.12
CA LEU A 170 -6.91 4.38 -20.29
C LEU A 170 -7.95 3.26 -20.44
N ALA A 171 -9.03 3.28 -19.65
CA ALA A 171 -10.12 2.33 -19.78
C ALA A 171 -10.78 2.43 -21.17
N ALA A 172 -11.05 3.66 -21.63
CA ALA A 172 -11.60 3.89 -22.99
C ALA A 172 -10.64 3.43 -24.10
N ALA A 173 -9.32 3.63 -23.93
CA ALA A 173 -8.32 3.17 -24.89
C ALA A 173 -8.29 1.63 -25.01
N LEU A 174 -8.41 0.94 -23.87
CA LEU A 174 -8.43 -0.54 -23.85
C LEU A 174 -9.73 -1.12 -24.41
N ASP A 175 -10.87 -0.47 -24.15
CA ASP A 175 -12.19 -0.90 -24.62
C ASP A 175 -12.46 -0.57 -26.10
N ALA A 176 -11.74 0.42 -26.66
CA ALA A 176 -11.95 0.88 -28.02
C ALA A 176 -11.62 -0.20 -29.07
N THR A 177 -12.57 -0.50 -29.94
CA THR A 177 -12.37 -1.35 -31.11
C THR A 177 -11.92 -0.58 -32.35
N ASP A 178 -12.31 0.71 -32.46
CA ASP A 178 -11.86 1.61 -33.53
C ASP A 178 -10.46 2.16 -33.22
N PRO A 179 -9.49 2.03 -34.16
CA PRO A 179 -8.12 2.50 -33.95
C PRO A 179 -7.99 4.01 -33.72
N GLY A 180 -8.85 4.81 -34.35
CA GLY A 180 -8.85 6.26 -34.17
C GLY A 180 -9.32 6.67 -32.78
N GLN A 181 -10.39 6.04 -32.27
CA GLN A 181 -10.87 6.25 -30.91
C GLN A 181 -9.85 5.79 -29.88
N ARG A 182 -9.22 4.64 -30.12
CA ARG A 182 -8.14 4.14 -29.24
C ARG A 182 -6.98 5.13 -29.16
N ARG A 183 -6.51 5.61 -30.32
CA ARG A 183 -5.43 6.60 -30.39
C ARG A 183 -5.79 7.88 -29.65
N GLN A 184 -7.02 8.40 -29.86
CA GLN A 184 -7.50 9.61 -29.16
C GLN A 184 -7.53 9.40 -27.65
N ALA A 185 -8.02 8.26 -27.19
CA ALA A 185 -8.08 7.97 -25.75
C ALA A 185 -6.69 7.82 -25.12
N ILE A 186 -5.72 7.24 -25.84
CA ILE A 186 -4.31 7.21 -25.39
C ILE A 186 -3.75 8.65 -25.28
N GLU A 187 -3.97 9.49 -26.30
CA GLU A 187 -3.50 10.86 -26.32
C GLU A 187 -4.10 11.66 -25.15
N ASP A 188 -5.39 11.46 -24.86
CA ASP A 188 -6.08 12.08 -23.73
C ASP A 188 -5.48 11.63 -22.39
N ALA A 189 -5.23 10.33 -22.20
CA ALA A 189 -4.60 9.79 -20.99
C ALA A 189 -3.22 10.42 -20.76
N LEU A 190 -2.41 10.48 -21.81
CA LEU A 190 -1.08 11.08 -21.77
C LEU A 190 -1.15 12.61 -21.53
N THR A 191 -2.16 13.31 -22.06
CA THR A 191 -2.41 14.74 -21.79
C THR A 191 -2.70 14.98 -20.31
N PHE A 192 -3.56 14.17 -19.66
CA PHE A 192 -3.84 14.31 -18.23
C PHE A 192 -2.59 14.08 -17.38
N ARG A 193 -1.76 13.14 -17.76
CA ARG A 193 -0.48 12.86 -17.09
C ARG A 193 0.54 13.99 -17.30
N ALA A 194 0.73 14.43 -18.52
CA ALA A 194 1.66 15.52 -18.84
C ALA A 194 1.27 16.83 -18.14
N TRP A 195 -0.03 17.15 -18.12
CA TRP A 195 -0.56 18.29 -17.36
C TRP A 195 -0.25 18.18 -15.85
N ARG A 196 -0.37 16.99 -15.26
CA ARG A 196 0.00 16.76 -13.86
C ARG A 196 1.49 16.98 -13.63
N TYR A 197 2.35 16.54 -14.53
CA TYR A 197 3.80 16.71 -14.42
C TYR A 197 4.24 18.16 -14.53
N VAL A 198 3.58 18.98 -15.35
CA VAL A 198 3.84 20.43 -15.42
C VAL A 198 3.47 21.12 -14.11
N ARG A 199 2.35 20.73 -13.48
CA ARG A 199 1.91 21.31 -12.19
C ARG A 199 2.69 20.83 -10.99
N PHE A 200 3.20 19.63 -11.05
CA PHE A 200 3.92 18.96 -9.97
C PHE A 200 5.24 18.38 -10.51
N PRO A 201 6.30 19.20 -10.63
CA PRO A 201 7.53 18.79 -11.32
C PRO A 201 8.21 17.51 -10.76
N GLN A 202 7.96 17.18 -9.49
CA GLN A 202 8.49 15.95 -8.88
C GLN A 202 7.65 14.70 -9.20
N ALA A 203 6.43 14.88 -9.72
CA ALA A 203 5.49 13.78 -9.92
C ALA A 203 6.00 12.74 -10.92
N GLN A 204 6.62 13.15 -12.01
CA GLN A 204 7.11 12.24 -13.04
C GLN A 204 8.06 11.19 -12.47
N ALA A 205 9.13 11.62 -11.81
CA ALA A 205 10.13 10.70 -11.26
C ALA A 205 9.53 9.77 -10.19
N ALA A 206 8.61 10.29 -9.38
CA ALA A 206 7.95 9.53 -8.32
C ALA A 206 6.96 8.49 -8.90
N GLU A 207 6.14 8.87 -9.87
CA GLU A 207 5.19 7.99 -10.54
C GLU A 207 5.90 6.92 -11.35
N ASP A 208 6.89 7.29 -12.15
CA ASP A 208 7.73 6.34 -12.92
C ASP A 208 8.41 5.30 -12.00
N THR A 209 8.86 5.73 -10.81
CA THR A 209 9.46 4.81 -9.83
C THR A 209 8.46 3.77 -9.33
N MET A 210 7.27 4.18 -8.97
CA MET A 210 6.22 3.27 -8.50
C MET A 210 5.69 2.37 -9.63
N GLU A 211 5.56 2.89 -10.84
CA GLU A 211 5.14 2.07 -11.99
C GLU A 211 6.19 1.03 -12.37
N ARG A 212 7.48 1.36 -12.33
CA ARG A 212 8.56 0.39 -12.52
C ARG A 212 8.56 -0.70 -11.45
N HIS A 213 8.19 -0.36 -10.22
CA HIS A 213 8.16 -1.33 -9.12
C HIS A 213 6.84 -2.12 -9.10
N GLU A 214 5.73 -1.49 -8.83
CA GLU A 214 4.44 -2.14 -8.63
C GLU A 214 3.64 -2.30 -9.94
N GLY A 215 3.74 -1.30 -10.81
CA GLY A 215 2.99 -1.30 -12.07
C GLY A 215 3.42 -2.44 -13.01
N ILE A 216 4.71 -2.69 -13.11
CA ILE A 216 5.25 -3.80 -13.93
C ILE A 216 4.99 -5.15 -13.27
N ALA A 217 5.02 -5.24 -11.93
CA ALA A 217 4.63 -6.45 -11.23
C ALA A 217 3.17 -6.82 -11.52
N GLU A 218 2.27 -5.84 -11.43
CA GLU A 218 0.85 -6.04 -11.73
C GLU A 218 0.59 -6.35 -13.22
N TYR A 219 1.30 -5.67 -14.13
CA TYR A 219 1.28 -6.01 -15.55
C TYR A 219 1.71 -7.47 -15.77
N THR A 220 2.82 -7.89 -15.15
CA THR A 220 3.35 -9.25 -15.28
C THR A 220 2.36 -10.28 -14.76
N GLY A 221 1.76 -10.01 -13.60
CA GLY A 221 0.71 -10.84 -13.02
C GLY A 221 -0.44 -11.07 -13.99
N ARG A 222 -0.97 -10.00 -14.58
CA ARG A 222 -2.09 -10.06 -15.55
C ARG A 222 -1.69 -10.73 -16.86
N HIS A 223 -0.54 -10.34 -17.40
CA HIS A 223 -0.04 -10.89 -18.67
C HIS A 223 0.15 -12.42 -18.62
N LEU A 224 0.59 -12.95 -17.48
CA LEU A 224 0.86 -14.37 -17.29
C LEU A 224 -0.29 -15.15 -16.65
N SER A 225 -1.38 -14.50 -16.24
CA SER A 225 -2.51 -15.15 -15.55
C SER A 225 -3.32 -16.12 -16.43
N ARG A 226 -3.11 -16.11 -17.75
CA ARG A 226 -3.91 -16.86 -18.74
C ARG A 226 -5.40 -16.51 -18.69
N ASP A 227 -5.70 -15.27 -18.37
CA ASP A 227 -7.05 -14.74 -18.36
C ASP A 227 -7.49 -14.40 -19.79
N ASP A 228 -8.41 -15.18 -20.34
CA ASP A 228 -8.93 -14.97 -21.69
C ASP A 228 -9.70 -13.64 -21.84
N GLN A 229 -10.11 -13.04 -20.73
CA GLN A 229 -10.83 -11.76 -20.67
C GLN A 229 -9.97 -10.64 -20.05
N MET A 230 -8.66 -10.78 -20.07
CA MET A 230 -7.71 -9.90 -19.39
C MET A 230 -7.98 -8.41 -19.66
N THR A 231 -8.23 -8.02 -20.92
CA THR A 231 -8.53 -6.62 -21.28
C THR A 231 -9.84 -6.13 -20.63
N ALA A 232 -10.90 -6.94 -20.65
CA ALA A 232 -12.18 -6.57 -20.04
C ALA A 232 -12.03 -6.44 -18.51
N HIS A 233 -11.37 -7.41 -17.88
CA HIS A 233 -11.08 -7.34 -16.44
C HIS A 233 -10.17 -6.16 -16.06
N LEU A 234 -9.26 -5.75 -16.96
CA LEU A 234 -8.42 -4.58 -16.74
C LEU A 234 -9.23 -3.27 -16.87
N VAL A 235 -10.17 -3.17 -17.79
CA VAL A 235 -11.13 -2.04 -17.88
C VAL A 235 -11.96 -1.92 -16.61
N GLU A 236 -12.49 -3.03 -16.09
CA GLU A 236 -13.20 -3.03 -14.80
C GLU A 236 -12.30 -2.64 -13.65
N HIS A 237 -11.05 -3.10 -13.66
CA HIS A 237 -10.05 -2.75 -12.65
C HIS A 237 -9.76 -1.25 -12.63
N LEU A 238 -9.59 -0.61 -13.79
CA LEU A 238 -9.47 0.85 -13.93
C LEU A 238 -10.71 1.58 -13.41
N GLY A 239 -11.91 1.06 -13.68
CA GLY A 239 -13.17 1.59 -13.14
C GLY A 239 -13.26 1.50 -11.62
N ARG A 240 -12.69 0.46 -10.99
CA ARG A 240 -12.53 0.38 -9.52
C ARG A 240 -11.49 1.40 -9.04
N GLY A 241 -10.40 1.57 -9.78
CA GLY A 241 -9.35 2.55 -9.51
C GLY A 241 -9.88 3.99 -9.45
N ASP A 242 -10.83 4.36 -10.32
CA ASP A 242 -11.47 5.69 -10.31
C ASP A 242 -12.18 6.02 -8.97
N ARG A 243 -12.42 5.03 -8.10
CA ARG A 243 -13.20 5.17 -6.87
C ARG A 243 -12.43 4.91 -5.59
N VAL A 244 -11.13 4.65 -5.65
CA VAL A 244 -10.35 4.40 -4.43
C VAL A 244 -10.21 5.67 -3.58
N ARG A 245 -10.03 5.48 -2.28
CA ARG A 245 -9.90 6.60 -1.32
C ARG A 245 -8.50 7.22 -1.32
N GLN A 246 -7.48 6.42 -1.56
CA GLN A 246 -6.08 6.84 -1.51
C GLN A 246 -5.33 6.31 -2.72
N TYR A 247 -4.76 7.21 -3.51
CA TYR A 247 -4.07 6.87 -4.75
C TYR A 247 -2.56 6.68 -4.58
N ALA A 248 -1.96 7.32 -3.58
CA ALA A 248 -0.51 7.43 -3.45
C ALA A 248 0.25 6.08 -3.53
N ARG A 249 -0.38 5.00 -3.05
CA ARG A 249 0.21 3.66 -3.07
C ARG A 249 -0.43 2.72 -4.09
N SER A 250 -1.61 3.05 -4.61
CA SER A 250 -2.39 2.13 -5.42
C SER A 250 -2.44 2.50 -6.91
N PHE A 251 -2.11 3.74 -7.30
CA PHE A 251 -2.28 4.19 -8.68
C PHE A 251 -1.50 3.32 -9.67
N ALA A 252 -0.29 2.91 -9.34
CA ALA A 252 0.58 2.11 -10.22
C ALA A 252 0.00 0.72 -10.55
N TYR A 253 -0.80 0.15 -9.66
CA TYR A 253 -1.52 -1.10 -9.89
C TYR A 253 -2.62 -0.96 -10.96
N PHE A 254 -3.06 0.26 -11.23
CA PHE A 254 -4.04 0.57 -12.28
C PHE A 254 -3.35 1.01 -13.56
N THR A 255 -2.46 1.99 -13.48
CA THR A 255 -1.84 2.61 -14.64
C THR A 255 -0.79 1.72 -15.28
N GLY A 256 0.04 1.03 -14.50
CA GLY A 256 1.11 0.17 -15.00
C GLY A 256 0.64 -0.92 -15.94
N PRO A 257 -0.32 -1.79 -15.55
CA PRO A 257 -0.84 -2.80 -16.46
C PRO A 257 -1.56 -2.21 -17.68
N ALA A 258 -2.25 -1.07 -17.53
CA ALA A 258 -2.91 -0.44 -18.66
C ALA A 258 -1.90 0.06 -19.72
N TYR A 259 -0.85 0.76 -19.30
CA TYR A 259 0.23 1.16 -20.19
C TYR A 259 0.97 -0.05 -20.78
N GLY A 260 1.24 -1.09 -19.99
CA GLY A 260 1.89 -2.30 -20.45
C GLY A 260 1.13 -3.00 -21.59
N VAL A 261 -0.19 -3.16 -21.43
CA VAL A 261 -1.06 -3.77 -22.47
C VAL A 261 -1.15 -2.91 -23.73
N LEU A 262 -1.21 -1.58 -23.57
CA LEU A 262 -1.20 -0.66 -24.72
C LEU A 262 0.16 -0.70 -25.45
N LEU A 263 1.27 -0.84 -24.72
CA LEU A 263 2.60 -1.02 -25.27
C LEU A 263 2.77 -2.35 -26.00
N ASP A 264 2.15 -3.45 -25.54
CA ASP A 264 2.16 -4.74 -26.25
C ASP A 264 1.59 -4.60 -27.68
N SER A 265 0.61 -3.72 -27.85
CA SER A 265 0.00 -3.45 -29.15
C SER A 265 0.80 -2.44 -29.98
N ALA A 266 1.40 -1.44 -29.35
CA ALA A 266 2.09 -0.32 -30.02
C ALA A 266 3.53 -0.64 -30.40
N SER A 267 4.21 -1.47 -29.61
CA SER A 267 5.63 -1.83 -29.75
C SER A 267 5.87 -3.22 -29.14
N PRO A 268 5.57 -4.34 -29.84
CA PRO A 268 5.61 -5.68 -29.27
C PRO A 268 6.90 -6.05 -28.54
N ASP A 269 8.03 -5.51 -28.98
CA ASP A 269 9.36 -5.77 -28.41
C ASP A 269 9.74 -4.77 -27.29
N TRP A 270 8.79 -3.97 -26.78
CA TRP A 270 9.07 -2.92 -25.82
C TRP A 270 9.82 -3.38 -24.56
N LYS A 271 9.54 -4.59 -24.08
CA LYS A 271 10.17 -5.16 -22.88
C LYS A 271 11.68 -5.35 -23.05
N VAL A 272 12.10 -5.74 -24.25
CA VAL A 272 13.53 -5.93 -24.61
C VAL A 272 14.18 -4.60 -24.92
N ALA A 273 13.50 -3.71 -25.63
CA ALA A 273 14.01 -2.41 -26.07
C ALA A 273 13.92 -1.33 -25.01
N TRP A 274 13.34 -1.62 -23.84
CA TRP A 274 13.07 -0.64 -22.80
C TRP A 274 14.34 -0.07 -22.18
N ASP A 275 14.56 1.25 -22.32
CA ASP A 275 15.44 1.99 -21.43
C ASP A 275 14.81 2.08 -20.04
N ARG A 276 15.42 1.43 -19.06
CA ARG A 276 14.89 1.35 -17.68
C ARG A 276 14.72 2.70 -16.98
N ASN A 277 15.25 3.78 -17.56
CA ASN A 277 15.06 5.15 -17.07
C ASN A 277 13.82 5.82 -17.67
N GLU A 278 13.30 5.32 -18.81
CA GLU A 278 12.10 5.86 -19.45
C GLU A 278 10.83 5.34 -18.76
N GLY A 279 9.85 6.20 -18.51
CA GLY A 279 8.55 5.82 -17.99
C GLY A 279 7.67 5.16 -19.05
N LEU A 280 6.71 4.33 -18.63
CA LEU A 280 5.78 3.65 -19.54
C LEU A 280 4.95 4.62 -20.41
N PRO A 281 4.44 5.76 -19.87
CA PRO A 281 3.71 6.74 -20.68
C PRO A 281 4.57 7.38 -21.78
N GLN A 282 5.82 7.70 -21.47
CA GLN A 282 6.75 8.30 -22.43
C GLN A 282 7.10 7.30 -23.54
N MET A 283 7.29 6.02 -23.17
CA MET A 283 7.48 4.94 -24.13
C MET A 283 6.31 4.81 -25.09
N LEU A 284 5.07 4.84 -24.56
CA LEU A 284 3.86 4.72 -25.36
C LEU A 284 3.70 5.92 -26.32
N ALA A 285 3.94 7.14 -25.82
CA ALA A 285 3.93 8.35 -26.65
C ALA A 285 4.92 8.23 -27.81
N ARG A 286 6.15 7.83 -27.53
CA ARG A 286 7.22 7.64 -28.53
C ARG A 286 6.85 6.52 -29.53
N ALA A 287 6.35 5.38 -29.06
CA ALA A 287 5.96 4.27 -29.93
C ALA A 287 4.86 4.65 -30.94
N LEU A 288 3.97 5.55 -30.55
CA LEU A 288 2.85 6.01 -31.39
C LEU A 288 3.17 7.33 -32.14
N GLY A 289 4.36 7.92 -31.96
CA GLY A 289 4.72 9.21 -32.57
C GLY A 289 3.76 10.33 -32.12
N LEU A 290 3.42 10.40 -30.83
CA LEU A 290 2.53 11.41 -30.28
C LEU A 290 3.33 12.59 -29.70
N GLU A 291 2.91 13.81 -30.02
CA GLU A 291 3.33 15.03 -29.33
C GLU A 291 2.23 15.40 -28.34
N ILE A 292 2.54 15.35 -27.04
CA ILE A 292 1.54 15.47 -25.99
C ILE A 292 1.44 16.91 -25.49
N ALA A 293 0.26 17.51 -25.65
CA ALA A 293 -0.07 18.80 -25.06
C ALA A 293 -0.22 18.68 -23.53
N SER A 294 0.19 19.71 -22.81
CA SER A 294 0.17 19.73 -21.33
C SER A 294 -0.40 21.02 -20.73
N ASP A 295 -1.01 21.86 -21.59
CA ASP A 295 -1.64 23.10 -21.16
C ASP A 295 -3.08 22.89 -20.67
N ASP A 296 -3.64 23.92 -20.00
CA ASP A 296 -5.00 23.89 -19.44
C ASP A 296 -6.10 23.76 -20.50
N GLY A 297 -5.87 24.27 -21.71
CA GLY A 297 -6.82 24.17 -22.83
C GLY A 297 -6.96 22.74 -23.33
N ALA A 298 -5.82 22.06 -23.54
CA ALA A 298 -5.78 20.66 -23.93
C ALA A 298 -6.38 19.77 -22.84
N PHE A 299 -6.03 20.01 -21.57
CA PHE A 299 -6.61 19.31 -20.43
C PHE A 299 -8.13 19.44 -20.37
N ALA A 300 -8.68 20.66 -20.53
CA ALA A 300 -10.12 20.89 -20.50
C ALA A 300 -10.85 20.21 -21.68
N ALA A 301 -10.27 20.31 -22.89
CA ALA A 301 -10.82 19.70 -24.09
C ALA A 301 -10.87 18.16 -23.99
N ALA A 302 -9.80 17.54 -23.50
CA ALA A 302 -9.75 16.11 -23.20
C ALA A 302 -10.75 15.75 -22.09
N GLY A 303 -10.77 16.51 -20.99
CA GLY A 303 -11.60 16.25 -19.81
C GLY A 303 -13.10 16.23 -20.10
N ALA A 304 -13.56 17.01 -21.07
CA ALA A 304 -14.96 17.01 -21.48
C ALA A 304 -15.46 15.62 -21.94
N ARG A 305 -14.58 14.77 -22.50
CA ARG A 305 -14.90 13.40 -22.95
C ARG A 305 -15.08 12.42 -21.78
N TYR A 306 -14.49 12.72 -20.63
CA TYR A 306 -14.40 11.80 -19.46
C TYR A 306 -15.11 12.35 -18.22
N GLN A 307 -16.11 13.23 -18.39
CA GLN A 307 -16.92 13.78 -17.30
C GLN A 307 -16.10 14.55 -16.23
N ALA A 308 -15.16 15.37 -16.66
CA ALA A 308 -14.28 16.13 -15.76
C ALA A 308 -15.05 16.94 -14.71
N ALA A 309 -16.17 17.60 -15.08
CA ALA A 309 -16.98 18.38 -14.15
C ALA A 309 -17.54 17.53 -13.00
N THR A 310 -17.95 16.29 -13.28
CA THR A 310 -18.43 15.37 -12.24
C THR A 310 -17.30 14.98 -11.29
N ILE A 311 -16.11 14.62 -11.83
CA ILE A 311 -14.95 14.27 -11.02
C ILE A 311 -14.52 15.45 -10.14
N GLN A 312 -14.48 16.66 -10.70
CA GLN A 312 -14.12 17.88 -9.96
C GLN A 312 -15.09 18.14 -8.80
N ALA A 313 -16.39 18.01 -9.05
CA ALA A 313 -17.40 18.18 -8.01
C ALA A 313 -17.27 17.15 -6.88
N GLU A 314 -17.01 15.88 -7.24
CA GLU A 314 -16.79 14.80 -6.26
C GLU A 314 -15.51 15.02 -5.44
N GLU A 315 -14.41 15.44 -6.05
CA GLU A 315 -13.16 15.68 -5.34
C GLU A 315 -13.21 16.95 -4.47
N ALA A 316 -13.93 17.99 -4.92
CA ALA A 316 -14.21 19.19 -4.12
C ALA A 316 -15.06 18.83 -2.88
N ALA A 317 -16.09 18.00 -3.04
CA ALA A 317 -16.90 17.52 -1.92
C ALA A 317 -16.06 16.72 -0.90
N LYS A 318 -15.19 15.82 -1.37
CA LYS A 318 -14.24 15.09 -0.51
C LYS A 318 -13.26 16.02 0.22
N ALA A 319 -12.80 17.08 -0.45
CA ALA A 319 -11.91 18.07 0.18
C ALA A 319 -12.61 18.82 1.34
N VAL A 320 -13.89 19.17 1.16
CA VAL A 320 -14.71 19.78 2.22
C VAL A 320 -14.92 18.81 3.38
N GLU A 321 -15.27 17.56 3.10
CA GLU A 321 -15.42 16.52 4.14
C GLU A 321 -14.12 16.31 4.91
N GLN A 322 -13.00 16.20 4.20
CA GLN A 322 -11.68 16.02 4.82
C GLN A 322 -11.28 17.23 5.67
N ALA A 323 -11.54 18.45 5.21
CA ALA A 323 -11.27 19.65 5.98
C ALA A 323 -12.11 19.69 7.27
N ALA A 324 -13.40 19.35 7.18
CA ALA A 324 -14.28 19.23 8.34
C ALA A 324 -13.79 18.15 9.32
N ARG A 325 -13.35 17.00 8.82
CA ARG A 325 -12.77 15.92 9.64
C ARG A 325 -11.50 16.38 10.37
N ILE A 326 -10.57 17.04 9.67
CA ILE A 326 -9.35 17.60 10.26
C ILE A 326 -9.69 18.64 11.34
N ALA A 327 -10.65 19.54 11.07
CA ALA A 327 -11.10 20.53 12.03
C ALA A 327 -11.68 19.87 13.31
N ALA A 328 -12.50 18.83 13.15
CA ALA A 328 -13.05 18.07 14.29
C ALA A 328 -11.97 17.34 15.09
N LEU A 329 -10.98 16.73 14.41
CA LEU A 329 -9.85 16.10 15.07
C LEU A 329 -9.01 17.11 15.86
N ARG A 330 -8.73 18.29 15.31
CA ARG A 330 -8.03 19.37 16.03
C ARG A 330 -8.81 19.84 17.24
N ALA A 331 -10.10 20.10 17.09
CA ALA A 331 -10.96 20.52 18.18
C ALA A 331 -10.97 19.51 19.36
N GLY A 332 -10.97 18.19 19.06
CA GLY A 332 -11.00 17.14 20.08
C GLY A 332 -9.64 16.81 20.68
N LEU A 333 -8.59 16.71 19.85
CA LEU A 333 -7.31 16.14 20.24
C LEU A 333 -6.21 17.19 20.49
N VAL A 334 -6.45 18.47 20.13
CA VAL A 334 -5.47 19.55 20.27
C VAL A 334 -6.04 20.71 21.11
N ASP A 335 -7.20 21.23 20.73
CA ASP A 335 -7.76 22.45 21.32
C ASP A 335 -8.60 22.15 22.58
N GLY A 336 -9.31 21.03 22.60
CA GLY A 336 -10.13 20.58 23.72
C GLY A 336 -9.31 19.91 24.83
N PRO A 337 -9.98 19.54 25.96
CA PRO A 337 -9.35 18.76 27.02
C PRO A 337 -8.87 17.38 26.52
N VAL A 338 -7.66 16.98 26.86
CA VAL A 338 -7.07 15.72 26.43
C VAL A 338 -6.48 14.89 27.56
N LEU A 339 -6.42 13.58 27.36
CA LEU A 339 -5.54 12.69 28.12
C LEU A 339 -4.31 12.38 27.26
N VAL A 340 -3.13 12.66 27.82
CA VAL A 340 -1.85 12.37 27.19
C VAL A 340 -1.18 11.20 27.91
N ALA A 341 -1.05 10.07 27.22
CA ALA A 341 -0.32 8.89 27.69
C ALA A 341 1.12 8.91 27.15
N PRO A 342 2.16 8.77 28.01
CA PRO A 342 3.53 8.59 27.56
C PRO A 342 3.68 7.17 26.98
N VAL A 343 4.22 7.05 25.76
CA VAL A 343 4.28 5.77 25.07
C VAL A 343 5.68 5.39 24.61
N THR A 344 6.70 6.09 25.08
CA THR A 344 8.11 5.72 24.85
C THR A 344 8.36 4.32 25.41
N GLY A 345 8.80 3.39 24.55
CA GLY A 345 9.02 1.99 24.93
C GLY A 345 7.76 1.14 25.07
N ALA A 346 6.57 1.69 24.76
CA ALA A 346 5.32 0.93 24.75
C ALA A 346 5.26 -0.05 23.58
N SER A 347 4.50 -1.14 23.74
CA SER A 347 4.09 -1.97 22.64
C SER A 347 2.84 -1.40 21.98
N PHE A 348 2.83 -1.35 20.64
CA PHE A 348 1.74 -0.80 19.83
C PHE A 348 1.09 -1.83 18.93
N SER A 349 -0.22 -1.66 18.74
CA SER A 349 -0.97 -2.25 17.62
C SER A 349 -1.84 -1.15 17.01
N PHE A 350 -1.69 -0.88 15.72
CA PHE A 350 -2.52 0.08 14.95
C PHE A 350 -2.53 -0.32 13.47
N ASP A 351 -3.47 0.24 12.69
CA ASP A 351 -3.57 -0.02 11.25
C ASP A 351 -2.96 1.14 10.44
N PRO A 352 -1.75 0.97 9.88
CA PRO A 352 -1.06 2.04 9.16
C PRO A 352 -1.79 2.49 7.88
N ASN A 353 -2.81 1.74 7.42
CA ASN A 353 -3.59 2.09 6.23
C ASN A 353 -4.79 3.00 6.54
N ARG A 354 -5.10 3.22 7.82
CA ARG A 354 -6.27 4.00 8.28
C ARG A 354 -5.90 5.31 8.94
N VAL A 355 -4.65 5.70 8.86
CA VAL A 355 -4.11 6.89 9.52
C VAL A 355 -4.52 8.18 8.80
N THR A 356 -4.81 9.22 9.58
CA THR A 356 -5.04 10.59 9.11
C THR A 356 -3.91 11.47 9.63
N PRO A 357 -3.04 12.01 8.78
CA PRO A 357 -2.02 12.97 9.22
C PRO A 357 -2.67 14.25 9.80
N LEU A 358 -2.15 14.74 10.91
CA LEU A 358 -2.58 15.97 11.55
C LEU A 358 -1.40 16.97 11.60
N ASP A 359 -1.01 17.45 10.43
CA ASP A 359 0.11 18.37 10.21
C ASP A 359 1.42 17.86 10.87
N SER A 360 2.16 18.77 11.52
CA SER A 360 3.36 18.46 12.30
C SER A 360 3.09 17.83 13.66
N LEU A 361 1.83 17.68 14.05
CA LEU A 361 1.45 17.18 15.38
C LEU A 361 1.56 15.67 15.48
N GLY A 362 1.35 14.95 14.37
CA GLY A 362 1.42 13.50 14.35
C GLY A 362 0.37 12.87 13.43
N THR A 363 -0.04 11.67 13.78
CA THR A 363 -0.95 10.87 13.00
C THR A 363 -2.10 10.37 13.87
N VAL A 364 -3.33 10.53 13.39
CA VAL A 364 -4.53 10.03 14.05
C VAL A 364 -4.92 8.67 13.44
N ASP A 365 -5.09 7.67 14.28
CA ASP A 365 -5.68 6.38 13.92
C ASP A 365 -6.96 6.13 14.75
N GLY A 366 -7.91 5.47 14.12
CA GLY A 366 -9.18 5.09 14.74
C GLY A 366 -9.09 3.86 15.65
N VAL A 367 -8.02 3.06 15.58
CA VAL A 367 -7.85 1.85 16.40
C VAL A 367 -6.39 1.71 16.83
N ILE A 368 -6.10 2.08 18.07
CA ILE A 368 -4.76 1.95 18.65
C ILE A 368 -4.86 1.18 19.97
N ARG A 369 -3.96 0.24 20.15
CA ARG A 369 -3.69 -0.33 21.48
C ARG A 369 -2.26 -0.02 21.85
N ALA A 370 -2.08 0.69 22.97
CA ALA A 370 -0.78 0.97 23.56
C ALA A 370 -0.68 0.31 24.94
N ALA A 371 0.38 -0.44 25.19
CA ALA A 371 0.64 -1.07 26.49
C ALA A 371 2.06 -0.73 26.96
N ALA A 372 2.16 -0.25 28.19
CA ALA A 372 3.41 0.13 28.85
C ALA A 372 3.35 -0.17 30.35
N ASP A 373 4.37 0.23 31.10
CA ASP A 373 4.44 0.01 32.55
C ASP A 373 3.26 0.60 33.33
N TRP A 374 2.65 1.66 32.79
CA TRP A 374 1.48 2.30 33.40
C TRP A 374 0.17 1.53 33.20
N GLY A 375 0.11 0.57 32.25
CA GLY A 375 -1.09 -0.20 31.96
C GLY A 375 -1.38 -0.27 30.47
N VAL A 376 -2.68 -0.21 30.08
CA VAL A 376 -3.14 -0.35 28.69
C VAL A 376 -4.13 0.73 28.34
N LEU A 377 -3.89 1.42 27.21
CA LEU A 377 -4.84 2.33 26.56
C LEU A 377 -5.33 1.70 25.28
N ASN A 378 -6.62 1.40 25.22
CA ASN A 378 -7.31 0.94 24.03
C ASN A 378 -8.09 2.13 23.44
N VAL A 379 -7.85 2.43 22.17
CA VAL A 379 -8.55 3.46 21.39
C VAL A 379 -9.33 2.77 20.28
N GLU A 380 -10.61 3.08 20.16
CA GLU A 380 -11.56 2.53 19.17
C GLU A 380 -12.09 3.61 18.21
N LYS A 381 -11.67 4.88 18.41
CA LYS A 381 -12.15 6.00 17.60
C LYS A 381 -11.01 6.87 17.09
N ASP A 382 -10.48 7.77 17.87
CA ASP A 382 -9.48 8.75 17.45
C ASP A 382 -8.38 8.88 18.51
N GLY A 383 -7.18 8.45 18.18
CA GLY A 383 -5.98 8.64 18.97
C GLY A 383 -4.88 9.32 18.15
N LEU A 384 -4.35 10.43 18.65
CA LEU A 384 -3.24 11.15 18.03
C LEU A 384 -1.91 10.62 18.57
N LEU A 385 -1.16 9.95 17.73
CA LEU A 385 0.21 9.54 18.01
C LEU A 385 1.17 10.63 17.52
N SER A 386 1.99 11.16 18.41
CA SER A 386 2.97 12.22 18.10
C SER A 386 4.00 11.75 17.06
N THR A 387 4.58 12.69 16.30
CA THR A 387 5.57 12.39 15.23
C THR A 387 6.82 11.67 15.74
N ASP A 388 7.19 11.88 16.99
CA ASP A 388 8.34 11.25 17.68
C ASP A 388 7.96 9.94 18.40
N TRP A 389 6.70 9.51 18.30
CA TRP A 389 6.17 8.32 18.95
C TRP A 389 6.33 8.30 20.47
N SER A 390 6.39 9.48 21.09
CA SER A 390 6.54 9.60 22.55
C SER A 390 5.22 9.72 23.31
N ARG A 391 4.12 10.12 22.61
CA ARG A 391 2.83 10.43 23.22
C ARG A 391 1.67 9.92 22.40
N LEU A 392 0.69 9.34 23.08
CA LEU A 392 -0.63 9.03 22.53
C LEU A 392 -1.65 9.91 23.24
N THR A 393 -2.39 10.70 22.47
CA THR A 393 -3.38 11.66 22.96
C THR A 393 -4.78 11.23 22.57
N VAL A 394 -5.72 11.26 23.52
CA VAL A 394 -7.16 11.02 23.28
C VAL A 394 -7.99 12.16 23.86
N ALA A 395 -9.16 12.43 23.28
CA ALA A 395 -10.06 13.47 23.77
C ALA A 395 -10.60 13.11 25.17
N TYR A 396 -10.47 14.02 26.13
CA TYR A 396 -10.90 13.80 27.53
C TYR A 396 -12.30 14.32 27.82
N ALA A 397 -12.90 15.12 26.95
CA ALA A 397 -14.24 15.65 27.16
C ALA A 397 -15.27 14.53 27.40
N GLY A 398 -15.97 14.63 28.54
CA GLY A 398 -16.97 13.61 28.93
C GLY A 398 -16.38 12.29 29.48
N ALA A 399 -15.07 12.22 29.72
CA ALA A 399 -14.46 11.04 30.32
C ALA A 399 -14.90 10.82 31.77
N THR A 400 -15.01 9.57 32.17
CA THR A 400 -15.43 9.13 33.50
C THR A 400 -14.39 8.23 34.15
N ARG A 401 -14.31 8.27 35.48
CA ARG A 401 -13.48 7.33 36.25
C ARG A 401 -14.18 5.98 36.37
N THR A 402 -13.38 4.91 36.27
CA THR A 402 -13.79 3.53 36.53
C THR A 402 -12.96 2.97 37.68
N GLU A 403 -13.26 1.78 38.17
CA GLU A 403 -12.48 1.08 39.19
C GLU A 403 -11.03 0.82 38.71
N GLU A 404 -10.84 0.57 37.41
CA GLU A 404 -9.57 0.20 36.82
C GLU A 404 -8.82 1.37 36.14
N GLY A 405 -9.44 2.56 36.03
CA GLY A 405 -8.82 3.70 35.37
C GLY A 405 -9.78 4.76 34.85
N LEU A 406 -9.80 4.99 33.54
CA LEU A 406 -10.62 6.01 32.88
C LEU A 406 -11.28 5.46 31.61
N ARG A 407 -12.45 6.01 31.28
CA ARG A 407 -13.13 5.73 30.01
C ARG A 407 -13.64 7.01 29.38
N GLY A 408 -13.42 7.20 28.10
CA GLY A 408 -13.94 8.30 27.30
C GLY A 408 -14.68 7.82 26.07
N ASP A 409 -15.06 8.76 25.19
CA ASP A 409 -15.71 8.44 23.91
C ASP A 409 -14.73 7.72 22.97
N GLY A 410 -14.93 6.42 22.79
CA GLY A 410 -14.10 5.57 21.94
C GLY A 410 -12.71 5.26 22.50
N TRP A 411 -12.50 5.31 23.80
CA TRP A 411 -11.27 4.83 24.43
C TRP A 411 -11.47 4.36 25.87
N ALA A 412 -10.59 3.46 26.32
CA ALA A 412 -10.54 2.98 27.68
C ALA A 412 -9.08 2.85 28.14
N LEU A 413 -8.78 3.39 29.33
CA LEU A 413 -7.49 3.30 30.00
C LEU A 413 -7.62 2.42 31.23
N THR A 414 -6.85 1.33 31.29
CA THR A 414 -6.65 0.50 32.48
C THR A 414 -5.28 0.81 33.06
N LEU A 415 -5.20 1.20 34.33
CA LEU A 415 -3.95 1.56 34.99
C LEU A 415 -3.47 0.45 35.92
N ASN A 416 -2.16 0.23 35.93
CA ASN A 416 -1.51 -0.61 36.93
C ASN A 416 -1.56 0.10 38.33
N PRO A 417 -1.53 -0.64 39.45
CA PRO A 417 -1.76 -0.09 40.79
C PRO A 417 -0.80 1.04 41.22
N GLU A 418 0.41 1.06 40.66
CA GLU A 418 1.42 2.08 40.95
C GLU A 418 1.25 3.36 40.14
N TRP A 419 0.22 3.44 39.27
CA TRP A 419 0.03 4.55 38.35
C TRP A 419 -1.33 5.21 38.55
N GLU A 420 -1.42 6.47 38.21
CA GLU A 420 -2.66 7.25 38.29
C GLU A 420 -2.74 8.28 37.16
N ALA A 421 -3.96 8.67 36.83
CA ALA A 421 -4.20 9.83 36.00
C ALA A 421 -4.30 11.08 36.84
N THR A 422 -3.52 12.11 36.50
CA THR A 422 -3.42 13.39 37.18
C THR A 422 -3.69 14.56 36.24
N PRO A 423 -4.07 15.75 36.73
CA PRO A 423 -4.16 16.94 35.89
C PRO A 423 -2.87 17.17 35.09
N GLY A 424 -3.03 17.55 33.81
CA GLY A 424 -1.94 17.91 32.92
C GLY A 424 -1.43 19.34 33.09
N ALA A 425 -0.61 19.80 32.16
CA ALA A 425 -0.04 21.15 32.21
C ALA A 425 -1.06 22.24 31.81
N ARG A 426 -2.02 21.91 30.93
CA ARG A 426 -3.11 22.80 30.52
C ARG A 426 -4.36 22.49 31.37
N ASP A 427 -5.12 23.49 31.70
CA ASP A 427 -6.38 23.32 32.42
C ASP A 427 -7.34 22.39 31.62
N GLY A 428 -7.91 21.41 32.32
CA GLY A 428 -8.74 20.39 31.75
C GLY A 428 -7.99 19.20 31.13
N ASP A 429 -6.69 19.27 30.89
CA ASP A 429 -5.89 18.16 30.43
C ASP A 429 -5.53 17.17 31.54
N TRP A 430 -5.28 15.92 31.12
CA TRP A 430 -4.86 14.84 32.01
C TRP A 430 -3.63 14.13 31.44
N THR A 431 -2.83 13.56 32.36
CA THR A 431 -1.66 12.74 31.99
C THR A 431 -1.54 11.55 32.95
N ILE A 432 -0.71 10.60 32.61
CA ILE A 432 -0.44 9.40 33.40
C ILE A 432 0.89 9.61 34.13
N ARG A 433 0.88 9.40 35.44
CA ARG A 433 2.08 9.49 36.31
C ARG A 433 2.16 8.33 37.28
N ARG A 434 3.35 8.00 37.71
CA ARG A 434 3.56 7.06 38.82
C ARG A 434 3.11 7.73 40.13
N ARG A 435 2.39 6.98 40.97
CA ARG A 435 1.94 7.46 42.27
C ARG A 435 3.16 7.77 43.14
N GLU A 436 3.11 8.88 43.86
CA GLU A 436 4.13 9.13 44.87
C GLU A 436 3.98 8.12 46.01
N PRO A 437 5.08 7.55 46.54
CA PRO A 437 5.02 6.70 47.73
C PRO A 437 4.32 7.48 48.86
N ALA A 438 3.39 6.80 49.54
CA ALA A 438 2.80 7.40 50.72
C ALA A 438 3.94 7.82 51.68
N ALA A 439 3.94 9.08 52.11
CA ALA A 439 4.90 9.54 53.09
C ALA A 439 4.78 8.67 54.34
N PRO A 440 5.90 8.23 54.97
CA PRO A 440 5.90 7.30 56.09
C PRO A 440 5.23 7.89 57.33
#